data_eba615f20b3698c5ec01fb9525ae6c25
#
_entry.id   eba615f20b3698c5ec01fb9525ae6c25
#
_cell.length_a   1.000
_cell.length_b   1.000
_cell.length_c   1.000
_cell.angle_alpha   90.00
_cell.angle_beta   90.00
_cell.angle_gamma   90.00
#
_symmetry.space_group_name_H-M   'P 1'
#
loop_
_entity.id
_entity.type
_entity.pdbx_description
1 polymer ?
#
loop_
_entity_poly.entity_id
_entity_poly.type
_entity_poly.pdbx_seq_one_letter_code
_entity_poly.pdbx_strand_id
1 'polypeptide(L)'
;SGNSLNSYPAPAQPVYPAANTVVKNQNPDISISLAREPAFDPKQVEMRVSGFGLVNAQYDPKEKILKWTPSRPLRLSPVTVQVRWKNLAANLWQTATWQFGIAEQEMHFIPQNVVK
;
A
#
# COMPACT_ATOMS: atom_id res chain seq x y z
N SER A 1 20.92 -5.47 -0.50
CA SER A 1 20.13 -5.72 -1.30
C SER A 1 19.20 -4.63 -1.69
N GLY A 2 18.78 -4.63 -2.79
CA GLY A 2 18.06 -3.56 -3.32
C GLY A 2 16.70 -3.34 -2.76
N ASN A 3 16.37 -4.01 -1.69
CA ASN A 3 15.05 -3.87 -1.20
C ASN A 3 14.97 -2.84 -0.13
N SER A 4 15.79 -1.86 -0.15
CA SER A 4 15.79 -0.83 0.85
C SER A 4 14.49 -0.05 0.90
N LEU A 5 13.65 -0.13 -0.12
CA LEU A 5 12.39 0.59 -0.08
C LEU A 5 11.33 -0.09 0.78
N ASN A 6 11.57 -1.33 1.22
CA ASN A 6 10.63 -2.02 2.08
C ASN A 6 11.14 -1.88 3.51
N SER A 7 10.60 -0.92 4.23
CA SER A 7 11.05 -0.65 5.58
C SER A 7 9.83 -0.33 6.43
N TYR A 8 9.55 -1.16 7.41
CA TYR A 8 8.45 -0.90 8.33
C TYR A 8 8.76 -1.51 9.70
N PRO A 9 8.36 -0.83 10.75
CA PRO A 9 8.58 -1.35 12.09
C PRO A 9 7.71 -2.58 12.36
N ALA A 10 8.15 -3.44 13.25
CA ALA A 10 7.44 -4.68 13.55
C ALA A 10 5.96 -4.51 13.85
N PRO A 11 5.51 -3.47 14.55
CA PRO A 11 4.08 -3.32 14.83
C PRO A 11 3.21 -3.04 13.61
N ALA A 12 3.78 -2.57 12.52
CA ALA A 12 3.02 -2.21 11.33
C ALA A 12 3.33 -3.21 10.24
N GLN A 13 2.33 -3.93 9.78
CA GLN A 13 2.53 -4.99 8.80
C GLN A 13 1.67 -4.76 7.57
N PRO A 14 2.27 -4.65 6.39
CA PRO A 14 1.47 -4.56 5.16
C PRO A 14 0.58 -5.81 5.05
N VAL A 15 -0.71 -5.58 4.83
CA VAL A 15 -1.65 -6.68 4.71
C VAL A 15 -1.79 -7.05 3.24
N TYR A 16 -2.03 -6.06 2.39
CA TYR A 16 -2.24 -6.34 0.97
C TYR A 16 -2.02 -5.06 0.18
N PRO A 17 -1.34 -5.11 -0.95
CA PRO A 17 -0.54 -6.24 -1.41
C PRO A 17 0.68 -6.41 -0.53
N ALA A 18 1.14 -7.63 -0.37
CA ALA A 18 2.32 -7.88 0.43
C ALA A 18 3.55 -7.27 -0.25
N ALA A 19 4.54 -6.94 0.55
CA ALA A 19 5.77 -6.33 0.03
C ALA A 19 6.42 -7.24 -1.00
N ASN A 20 6.88 -6.64 -2.10
CA ASN A 20 7.59 -7.34 -3.16
C ASN A 20 6.76 -8.38 -3.89
N THR A 21 5.46 -8.26 -3.88
CA THR A 21 4.60 -9.17 -4.65
C THR A 21 4.07 -8.46 -5.88
N VAL A 22 3.49 -9.22 -6.78
CA VAL A 22 2.89 -8.69 -8.00
C VAL A 22 1.43 -9.10 -8.00
N VAL A 23 0.54 -8.16 -8.22
CA VAL A 23 -0.90 -8.43 -8.25
C VAL A 23 -1.43 -8.15 -9.63
N LYS A 24 -2.53 -8.82 -9.99
CA LYS A 24 -3.10 -8.65 -11.31
C LYS A 24 -4.13 -7.55 -11.37
N ASN A 25 -4.76 -7.24 -10.27
CA ASN A 25 -5.79 -6.22 -10.21
C ASN A 25 -5.12 -4.85 -10.18
N GLN A 26 -5.50 -3.97 -11.06
CA GLN A 26 -4.93 -2.63 -11.09
C GLN A 26 -5.59 -1.69 -10.09
N ASN A 27 -6.64 -2.13 -9.42
CA ASN A 27 -7.29 -1.34 -8.37
C ASN A 27 -7.34 -2.14 -7.07
N PRO A 28 -6.19 -2.58 -6.56
CA PRO A 28 -6.20 -3.41 -5.35
C PRO A 28 -6.50 -2.59 -4.12
N ASP A 29 -7.13 -3.21 -3.13
CA ASP A 29 -7.27 -2.58 -1.82
C ASP A 29 -5.89 -2.57 -1.18
N ILE A 30 -5.37 -1.41 -0.91
CA ILE A 30 -4.06 -1.29 -0.27
C ILE A 30 -4.28 -1.14 1.22
N SER A 31 -3.72 -2.03 2.00
CA SER A 31 -4.00 -2.03 3.44
C SER A 31 -2.78 -2.38 4.28
N ILE A 32 -2.76 -1.87 5.49
CA ILE A 32 -1.71 -2.13 6.43
C ILE A 32 -2.34 -2.31 7.80
N SER A 33 -1.86 -3.29 8.55
CA SER A 33 -2.35 -3.54 9.89
C SER A 33 -1.53 -2.74 10.89
N LEU A 34 -2.22 -2.02 11.77
CA LEU A 34 -1.61 -1.32 12.88
C LEU A 34 -2.03 -1.94 14.20
N ALA A 35 -2.44 -3.21 14.17
CA ALA A 35 -2.97 -3.89 15.34
C ALA A 35 -1.97 -4.02 16.47
N ARG A 36 -0.67 -4.07 16.14
CA ARG A 36 0.33 -4.21 17.17
C ARG A 36 0.91 -2.90 17.62
N GLU A 37 0.44 -1.80 17.07
CA GLU A 37 0.90 -0.49 17.49
C GLU A 37 0.09 -0.10 18.71
N PRO A 38 0.68 -0.04 19.88
CA PRO A 38 -0.10 0.09 21.11
C PRO A 38 -0.75 1.45 21.31
N ALA A 39 -0.19 2.48 20.75
CA ALA A 39 -0.71 3.80 21.04
C ALA A 39 -0.52 4.71 19.86
N PHE A 40 -1.55 4.91 19.09
CA PHE A 40 -1.51 5.91 18.04
C PHE A 40 -2.90 6.53 17.91
N ASP A 41 -2.94 7.71 17.34
CA ASP A 41 -4.18 8.44 17.13
C ASP A 41 -4.66 8.18 15.71
N PRO A 42 -5.83 7.57 15.53
CA PRO A 42 -6.34 7.31 14.17
C PRO A 42 -6.51 8.58 13.35
N LYS A 43 -6.54 9.75 13.96
CA LYS A 43 -6.63 10.99 13.22
C LYS A 43 -5.26 11.48 12.78
N GLN A 44 -4.19 10.90 13.27
CA GLN A 44 -2.84 11.29 12.90
C GLN A 44 -2.17 10.15 12.16
N VAL A 45 -2.78 9.73 11.07
CA VAL A 45 -2.26 8.68 10.22
C VAL A 45 -2.45 9.13 8.77
N GLU A 46 -1.46 8.87 7.94
CA GLU A 46 -1.47 9.28 6.55
C GLU A 46 -0.98 8.16 5.67
N MET A 47 -1.55 8.02 4.50
CA MET A 47 -1.08 7.09 3.48
C MET A 47 -0.78 7.86 2.21
N ARG A 48 0.39 7.59 1.62
CA ARG A 48 0.77 8.14 0.33
C ARG A 48 1.05 6.99 -0.61
N VAL A 49 0.58 7.14 -1.85
CA VAL A 49 0.76 6.10 -2.87
C VAL A 49 1.37 6.76 -4.09
N SER A 50 2.41 6.16 -4.65
CA SER A 50 3.09 6.74 -5.80
C SER A 50 2.09 6.96 -6.93
N GLY A 51 2.18 8.11 -7.56
CA GLY A 51 1.25 8.48 -8.62
C GLY A 51 -0.03 9.14 -8.12
N PHE A 52 -0.32 9.07 -6.81
CA PHE A 52 -1.53 9.66 -6.25
C PHE A 52 -1.22 10.68 -5.15
N GLY A 53 -0.07 10.58 -4.52
CA GLY A 53 0.24 11.44 -3.39
C GLY A 53 -0.52 11.02 -2.14
N LEU A 54 -0.92 11.97 -1.34
CA LEU A 54 -1.66 11.69 -0.12
C LEU A 54 -3.08 11.24 -0.50
N VAL A 55 -3.49 10.09 -0.01
CA VAL A 55 -4.78 9.53 -0.34
C VAL A 55 -5.67 9.49 0.91
N ASN A 56 -6.97 9.40 0.69
CA ASN A 56 -7.92 9.42 1.77
C ASN A 56 -8.19 7.99 2.25
N ALA A 57 -7.23 7.43 2.98
CA ALA A 57 -7.37 6.08 3.50
C ALA A 57 -8.31 6.07 4.71
N GLN A 58 -8.99 4.96 4.90
CA GLN A 58 -9.95 4.81 5.99
C GLN A 58 -9.41 3.83 7.02
N TYR A 59 -9.50 4.21 8.28
CA TYR A 59 -9.04 3.35 9.35
C TYR A 59 -10.24 2.62 9.98
N ASP A 60 -10.13 1.30 10.08
CA ASP A 60 -11.15 0.48 10.73
C ASP A 60 -10.69 0.21 12.16
N PRO A 61 -11.30 0.82 13.16
CA PRO A 61 -10.86 0.66 14.54
C PRO A 61 -11.10 -0.75 15.08
N LYS A 62 -12.01 -1.50 14.46
CA LYS A 62 -12.26 -2.84 14.92
C LYS A 62 -11.19 -3.79 14.44
N GLU A 63 -10.84 -3.74 13.17
CA GLU A 63 -9.81 -4.60 12.61
C GLU A 63 -8.43 -3.97 12.77
N LYS A 64 -8.36 -2.69 13.08
CA LYS A 64 -7.11 -1.95 13.22
C LYS A 64 -6.32 -1.96 11.91
N ILE A 65 -7.02 -1.79 10.83
CA ILE A 65 -6.45 -1.78 9.50
C ILE A 65 -6.75 -0.45 8.82
N LEU A 66 -5.73 0.15 8.22
CA LEU A 66 -5.86 1.32 7.38
C LEU A 66 -5.94 0.83 5.94
N LYS A 67 -6.94 1.26 5.18
CA LYS A 67 -7.18 0.76 3.85
C LYS A 67 -7.56 1.85 2.88
N TRP A 68 -7.12 1.72 1.64
CA TRP A 68 -7.49 2.64 0.57
C TRP A 68 -7.61 1.85 -0.73
N THR A 69 -8.64 2.16 -1.51
CA THR A 69 -8.84 1.54 -2.81
C THR A 69 -8.76 2.61 -3.87
N PRO A 70 -7.89 2.44 -4.88
CA PRO A 70 -7.75 3.47 -5.91
C PRO A 70 -9.01 3.62 -6.74
N SER A 71 -9.34 4.87 -7.08
CA SER A 71 -10.47 5.15 -7.93
C SER A 71 -10.13 5.07 -9.41
N ARG A 72 -8.85 5.01 -9.75
CA ARG A 72 -8.40 4.81 -11.11
C ARG A 72 -7.25 3.81 -11.09
N PRO A 73 -6.99 3.13 -12.20
CA PRO A 73 -6.01 2.06 -12.20
C PRO A 73 -4.61 2.52 -11.84
N LEU A 74 -3.90 1.69 -11.11
CA LEU A 74 -2.50 1.93 -10.82
C LEU A 74 -1.68 1.60 -12.06
N ARG A 75 -0.52 2.24 -12.18
CA ARG A 75 0.35 1.98 -13.30
C ARG A 75 1.09 0.67 -13.10
N LEU A 76 1.65 0.14 -14.19
CA LEU A 76 2.35 -1.14 -14.12
C LEU A 76 3.67 -1.08 -13.40
N SER A 77 4.32 0.06 -13.35
CA SER A 77 5.60 0.17 -12.67
C SER A 77 5.41 -0.07 -11.18
N PRO A 78 6.48 -0.32 -10.47
CA PRO A 78 6.33 -0.57 -9.04
C PRO A 78 5.58 0.55 -8.33
N VAL A 79 4.69 0.14 -7.45
CA VAL A 79 3.90 1.05 -6.66
C VAL A 79 4.52 1.12 -5.28
N THR A 80 4.79 2.32 -4.80
CA THR A 80 5.35 2.53 -3.47
C THR A 80 4.27 3.10 -2.57
N VAL A 81 4.09 2.49 -1.41
CA VAL A 81 3.14 2.94 -0.42
C VAL A 81 3.91 3.38 0.81
N GLN A 82 3.58 4.55 1.33
CA GLN A 82 4.18 5.05 2.54
C GLN A 82 3.06 5.40 3.52
N VAL A 83 3.13 4.87 4.72
CA VAL A 83 2.16 5.15 5.76
C VAL A 83 2.90 5.77 6.94
N ARG A 84 2.38 6.86 7.45
CA ARG A 84 2.95 7.53 8.62
C ARG A 84 1.90 7.64 9.69
N TRP A 85 2.29 7.44 10.92
CA TRP A 85 1.37 7.59 12.05
C TRP A 85 2.13 8.13 13.26
N LYS A 86 1.40 8.75 14.17
CA LYS A 86 2.01 9.28 15.38
C LYS A 86 1.90 8.24 16.49
N ASN A 87 3.03 7.84 17.01
CA ASN A 87 3.06 6.96 18.19
C ASN A 87 2.95 7.85 19.40
N LEU A 88 1.84 7.75 20.11
CA LEU A 88 1.58 8.66 21.23
C LEU A 88 2.44 8.37 22.43
N ALA A 89 2.80 7.11 22.64
CA ALA A 89 3.62 6.75 23.79
C ALA A 89 5.02 7.35 23.67
N ALA A 90 5.61 7.30 22.48
CA ALA A 90 6.94 7.84 22.26
C ALA A 90 6.91 9.28 21.77
N ASN A 91 5.75 9.80 21.42
CA ASN A 91 5.58 11.14 20.87
C ASN A 91 6.43 11.32 19.60
N LEU A 92 6.43 10.31 18.74
CA LEU A 92 7.20 10.33 17.52
C LEU A 92 6.36 9.86 16.36
N TRP A 93 6.66 10.38 15.16
CA TRP A 93 6.07 9.86 13.94
C TRP A 93 6.83 8.63 13.49
N GLN A 94 6.11 7.63 13.11
CA GLN A 94 6.68 6.40 12.56
C GLN A 94 6.27 6.26 11.13
N THR A 95 7.06 5.54 10.35
CA THR A 95 6.82 5.40 8.91
C THR A 95 7.02 3.95 8.50
N ALA A 96 6.11 3.47 7.67
CA ALA A 96 6.24 2.18 7.00
C ALA A 96 6.22 2.44 5.51
N THR A 97 7.10 1.78 4.77
CA THR A 97 7.18 1.93 3.32
C THR A 97 7.34 0.56 2.70
N TRP A 98 6.57 0.28 1.67
CA TRP A 98 6.78 -0.97 0.93
C TRP A 98 6.38 -0.79 -0.52
N GLN A 99 6.80 -1.72 -1.37
CA GLN A 99 6.51 -1.71 -2.78
C GLN A 99 5.85 -2.99 -3.22
N PHE A 100 5.07 -2.90 -4.25
CA PHE A 100 4.53 -4.06 -4.95
C PHE A 100 4.39 -3.70 -6.42
N GLY A 101 4.17 -4.70 -7.26
CA GLY A 101 4.02 -4.49 -8.69
C GLY A 101 2.64 -4.84 -9.17
N ILE A 102 2.28 -4.33 -10.34
CA ILE A 102 1.05 -4.67 -11.02
C ILE A 102 1.45 -5.49 -12.25
N ALA A 103 0.84 -6.65 -12.42
CA ALA A 103 1.17 -7.51 -13.54
C ALA A 103 0.70 -6.88 -14.85
N GLU A 104 1.49 -7.07 -15.90
CA GLU A 104 1.11 -6.57 -17.18
C GLU A 104 -0.10 -7.34 -17.69
N GLN A 105 -1.05 -6.64 -18.26
CA GLN A 105 -2.24 -7.29 -18.76
C GLN A 105 -1.91 -8.01 -20.03
N GLU A 106 -2.51 -9.23 -20.22
CA GLU A 106 -2.24 -9.93 -21.37
C GLU A 106 -3.02 -9.55 -22.45
N MET A 107 -3.40 -8.70 -22.72
CA MET A 107 -4.08 -8.31 -23.69
C MET A 107 -3.64 -8.42 -24.89
N HIS A 108 -2.95 -8.76 -24.95
CA HIS A 108 -2.43 -8.83 -26.09
C HIS A 108 -3.33 -9.18 -27.06
N PHE A 109 -3.83 -9.25 -26.98
CA PHE A 109 -4.50 -9.47 -27.66
C PHE A 109 -4.29 -9.33 -28.67
N ILE A 110 -3.80 -9.43 -28.96
CA ILE A 110 -3.46 -9.45 -29.73
C ILE A 110 -3.78 -9.78 -30.60
N PRO A 111 -4.32 -10.05 -30.59
CA PRO A 111 -4.63 -10.47 -31.26
C PRO A 111 -4.67 -10.68 -32.05
N GLN A 112 -4.57 -10.93 -31.84
CA GLN A 112 -4.40 -11.25 -32.38
C GLN A 112 -4.60 -11.18 -33.22
N ASN A 113 -4.83 -11.25 -33.19
CA ASN A 113 -4.82 -11.28 -33.96
C ASN A 113 -4.84 -11.19 -34.73
N VAL A 114 -4.79 -11.08 -34.69
CA VAL A 114 -4.65 -11.10 -35.44
C VAL A 114 -4.72 -11.38 -36.24
N VAL A 115 -4.79 -11.58 -36.52
CA VAL A 115 -4.66 -11.93 -37.28
C VAL A 115 -4.77 -12.14 -37.96
N LYS A 116 -4.78 -12.33 -38.19
CA LYS A 116 -4.73 -12.76 -38.95
C LYS A 116 -4.75 -12.76 -39.52
#